data_d21993565a5fb67c25c1fe4b706c73c0
#
_entry.id   d21993565a5fb67c25c1fe4b706c73c0
#
_cell.length_a   1.000
_cell.length_b   1.000
_cell.length_c   1.000
_cell.angle_alpha   90.00
_cell.angle_beta   90.00
_cell.angle_gamma   90.00
#
_symmetry.space_group_name_H-M   'P 1'
#
loop_
_entity.id
_entity.type
_entity.pdbx_description
1 polymer ?
#
loop_
_entity_poly.entity_id
_entity_poly.type
_entity_poly.pdbx_seq_one_letter_code
_entity_poly.pdbx_strand_id
1 'polypeptide(L)'
;YVPQNKVIEKGTHQAHIMMGARAYGGNATGHLALFLANNILGGPGLSSRLNLALREKRGLVYTVESTLTTYTDTGVWAVYFGCDHHDAERCKRLVKKELQRLCDAPLSERALKAAKQQIIGQIGLSYDNFESVAIGMGKRMLHYGRTQSKEEFIKRIEALSAEQIWDAAREVFNPENLTILEYR
;
A
#
# COMPACT_ATOMS: atom_id res chain seq x y z
N TYR A 1 -11.36 1.44 -16.28
CA TYR A 1 -11.68 0.97 -14.94
C TYR A 1 -12.90 1.69 -14.40
N VAL A 2 -13.89 0.94 -13.94
CA VAL A 2 -15.11 1.47 -13.33
C VAL A 2 -15.20 0.91 -11.90
N PRO A 3 -15.17 1.76 -10.86
CA PRO A 3 -15.31 1.32 -9.47
C PRO A 3 -16.61 0.59 -9.22
N GLN A 4 -16.57 -0.45 -8.41
CA GLN A 4 -17.73 -1.28 -8.07
C GLN A 4 -17.76 -1.57 -6.56
N ASN A 5 -18.99 -1.68 -6.03
CA ASN A 5 -19.22 -2.17 -4.67
C ASN A 5 -20.00 -3.47 -4.76
N LYS A 6 -19.43 -4.55 -4.23
CA LYS A 6 -20.05 -5.87 -4.26
C LYS A 6 -20.00 -6.52 -2.89
N VAL A 7 -21.16 -6.95 -2.42
CA VAL A 7 -21.29 -7.78 -1.21
C VAL A 7 -21.70 -9.18 -1.66
N ILE A 8 -21.06 -10.19 -1.12
CA ILE A 8 -21.29 -11.61 -1.43
C ILE A 8 -21.51 -12.35 -0.11
N GLU A 9 -22.69 -12.91 0.05
CA GLU A 9 -23.04 -13.74 1.20
C GLU A 9 -22.39 -15.13 1.08
N LYS A 10 -21.54 -15.48 2.05
CA LYS A 10 -20.82 -16.76 2.12
C LYS A 10 -21.00 -17.46 3.46
N GLY A 11 -21.68 -16.84 4.43
CA GLY A 11 -21.87 -17.37 5.77
C GLY A 11 -20.54 -17.45 6.56
N THR A 12 -19.64 -16.52 6.33
CA THR A 12 -18.36 -16.46 7.04
C THR A 12 -18.55 -15.91 8.45
N HIS A 13 -17.74 -16.37 9.42
CA HIS A 13 -17.79 -15.87 10.80
C HIS A 13 -17.40 -14.39 10.91
N GLN A 14 -16.58 -13.91 10.00
CA GLN A 14 -16.14 -12.51 9.91
C GLN A 14 -16.43 -11.95 8.54
N ALA A 15 -16.62 -10.64 8.47
CA ALA A 15 -16.60 -9.93 7.20
C ALA A 15 -15.16 -9.81 6.70
N HIS A 16 -14.92 -10.24 5.46
CA HIS A 16 -13.65 -10.09 4.76
C HIS A 16 -13.79 -9.01 3.69
N ILE A 17 -13.05 -7.94 3.84
CA ILE A 17 -13.22 -6.75 3.00
C ILE A 17 -11.92 -6.44 2.26
N MET A 18 -12.05 -6.25 0.95
CA MET A 18 -10.99 -5.74 0.09
C MET A 18 -11.43 -4.43 -0.54
N MET A 19 -10.62 -3.38 -0.37
CA MET A 19 -10.84 -2.06 -0.95
C MET A 19 -9.63 -1.72 -1.82
N GLY A 20 -9.84 -1.46 -3.10
CA GLY A 20 -8.70 -1.25 -3.99
C GLY A 20 -9.02 -0.43 -5.22
N ALA A 21 -7.98 -0.09 -5.95
CA ALA A 21 -8.04 0.66 -7.19
C ALA A 21 -6.97 0.18 -8.16
N ARG A 22 -7.11 0.60 -9.42
CA ARG A 22 -6.04 0.45 -10.42
C ARG A 22 -4.84 1.29 -10.00
N ALA A 23 -3.65 0.75 -10.19
CA ALA A 23 -2.39 1.37 -9.81
C ALA A 23 -1.41 1.41 -11.00
N TYR A 24 -0.24 1.97 -10.77
CA TYR A 24 0.80 2.11 -11.77
C TYR A 24 1.44 0.78 -12.17
N GLY A 25 1.79 0.65 -13.44
CA GLY A 25 2.72 -0.36 -13.91
C GLY A 25 4.16 -0.07 -13.46
N GLY A 26 5.02 -1.08 -13.54
CA GLY A 26 6.37 -1.01 -13.00
C GLY A 26 7.31 0.01 -13.66
N ASN A 27 6.99 0.43 -14.90
CA ASN A 27 7.74 1.45 -15.63
C ASN A 27 7.23 2.88 -15.43
N ALA A 28 6.10 3.06 -14.75
CA ALA A 28 5.54 4.39 -14.52
C ALA A 28 6.40 5.21 -13.54
N THR A 29 6.52 6.50 -13.80
CA THR A 29 7.30 7.44 -12.97
C THR A 29 6.79 7.52 -11.54
N GLY A 30 5.48 7.43 -11.33
CA GLY A 30 4.84 7.47 -10.00
C GLY A 30 4.94 6.17 -9.19
N HIS A 31 5.40 5.07 -9.80
CA HIS A 31 5.42 3.75 -9.13
C HIS A 31 6.17 3.74 -7.80
N LEU A 32 7.36 4.35 -7.74
CA LEU A 32 8.18 4.35 -6.53
C LEU A 32 7.58 5.24 -5.44
N ALA A 33 6.97 6.35 -5.81
CA ALA A 33 6.27 7.23 -4.89
C ALA A 33 5.04 6.53 -4.30
N LEU A 34 4.27 5.81 -5.14
CA LEU A 34 3.15 4.99 -4.68
C LEU A 34 3.60 3.85 -3.76
N PHE A 35 4.74 3.22 -4.06
CA PHE A 35 5.31 2.18 -3.20
C PHE A 35 5.60 2.71 -1.79
N LEU A 36 6.19 3.92 -1.67
CA LEU A 36 6.42 4.55 -0.38
C LEU A 36 5.10 4.97 0.29
N ALA A 37 4.15 5.53 -0.46
CA ALA A 37 2.82 5.87 0.05
C ALA A 37 2.08 4.64 0.61
N ASN A 38 2.14 3.50 -0.11
CA ASN A 38 1.58 2.23 0.33
C ASN A 38 2.24 1.72 1.62
N ASN A 39 3.56 1.85 1.74
CA ASN A 39 4.28 1.46 2.96
C ASN A 39 3.85 2.30 4.18
N ILE A 40 3.69 3.61 4.01
CA ILE A 40 3.18 4.52 5.06
C ILE A 40 1.76 4.13 5.46
N LEU A 41 0.91 3.81 4.49
CA LEU A 41 -0.49 3.52 4.71
C LEU A 41 -0.70 2.21 5.47
N GLY A 42 -0.17 1.11 4.97
CA GLY A 42 -0.42 -0.23 5.50
C GLY A 42 0.70 -1.22 5.22
N GLY A 43 1.94 -0.74 5.12
CA GLY A 43 3.14 -1.58 5.00
C GLY A 43 3.37 -2.41 6.26
N PRO A 44 4.36 -3.32 6.22
CA PRO A 44 4.71 -4.17 7.34
C PRO A 44 5.09 -3.35 8.57
N GLY A 45 4.59 -3.75 9.70
CA GLY A 45 4.84 -3.12 11.00
C GLY A 45 3.61 -2.45 11.61
N LEU A 46 3.60 -2.39 12.96
CA LEU A 46 2.46 -1.90 13.75
C LEU A 46 2.27 -0.38 13.64
N SER A 47 3.29 0.35 13.17
CA SER A 47 3.29 1.81 13.07
C SER A 47 2.63 2.36 11.81
N SER A 48 2.22 1.50 10.87
CA SER A 48 1.51 1.95 9.67
C SER A 48 0.15 2.58 10.02
N ARG A 49 -0.31 3.53 9.20
CA ARG A 49 -1.52 4.32 9.51
C ARG A 49 -2.76 3.46 9.71
N LEU A 50 -2.95 2.43 8.88
CA LEU A 50 -4.09 1.52 8.99
C LEU A 50 -3.99 0.64 10.24
N ASN A 51 -2.82 0.08 10.57
CA ASN A 51 -2.63 -0.67 11.80
C ASN A 51 -2.95 0.19 13.03
N LEU A 52 -2.41 1.40 13.09
CA LEU A 52 -2.73 2.34 14.18
C LEU A 52 -4.21 2.70 14.24
N ALA A 53 -4.86 2.90 13.08
CA ALA A 53 -6.25 3.36 13.04
C ALA A 53 -7.26 2.26 13.38
N LEU A 54 -7.07 1.04 12.87
CA LEU A 54 -8.04 -0.04 12.98
C LEU A 54 -7.71 -1.04 14.08
N ARG A 55 -6.42 -1.40 14.21
CA ARG A 55 -5.97 -2.43 15.14
C ARG A 55 -5.57 -1.84 16.49
N GLU A 56 -4.48 -1.09 16.55
CA GLU A 56 -3.84 -0.68 17.81
C GLU A 56 -4.74 0.23 18.66
N LYS A 57 -5.38 1.21 18.06
CA LYS A 57 -6.22 2.17 18.81
C LYS A 57 -7.65 1.68 19.07
N ARG A 58 -8.14 0.69 18.33
CA ARG A 58 -9.56 0.33 18.35
C ARG A 58 -9.85 -1.16 18.46
N GLY A 59 -8.89 -2.02 18.17
CA GLY A 59 -9.08 -3.48 18.22
C GLY A 59 -10.14 -4.02 17.27
N LEU A 60 -10.42 -3.31 16.15
CA LEU A 60 -11.52 -3.68 15.24
C LEU A 60 -11.14 -4.80 14.29
N VAL A 61 -9.84 -4.99 14.04
CA VAL A 61 -9.30 -5.98 13.11
C VAL A 61 -8.12 -6.70 13.72
N TYR A 62 -7.94 -7.98 13.39
CA TYR A 62 -6.74 -8.72 13.76
C TYR A 62 -5.56 -8.36 12.87
N THR A 63 -5.82 -8.31 11.56
CA THR A 63 -4.83 -7.89 10.55
C THR A 63 -5.44 -6.86 9.62
N VAL A 64 -4.62 -5.94 9.15
CA VAL A 64 -4.93 -5.04 8.04
C VAL A 64 -3.67 -4.86 7.22
N GLU A 65 -3.77 -5.09 5.93
CA GLU A 65 -2.65 -5.05 5.00
C GLU A 65 -2.98 -4.17 3.81
N SER A 66 -1.99 -3.41 3.37
CA SER A 66 -2.05 -2.65 2.12
C SER A 66 -1.02 -3.21 1.15
N THR A 67 -1.48 -3.71 0.03
CA THR A 67 -0.66 -4.38 -0.98
C THR A 67 -0.61 -3.60 -2.28
N LEU A 68 0.51 -3.67 -2.96
CA LEU A 68 0.71 -3.13 -4.30
C LEU A 68 1.26 -4.24 -5.20
N THR A 69 0.41 -4.74 -6.08
CA THR A 69 0.81 -5.72 -7.10
C THR A 69 1.09 -4.98 -8.41
N THR A 70 2.29 -5.16 -8.94
CA THR A 70 2.76 -4.44 -10.11
C THR A 70 3.01 -5.38 -11.27
N TYR A 71 2.43 -5.04 -12.42
CA TYR A 71 2.70 -5.65 -13.72
C TYR A 71 3.52 -4.69 -14.57
N THR A 72 3.91 -5.08 -15.77
CA THR A 72 4.72 -4.23 -16.66
C THR A 72 3.99 -2.98 -17.11
N ASP A 73 2.70 -3.07 -17.39
CA ASP A 73 1.84 -2.03 -17.99
C ASP A 73 0.76 -1.49 -17.05
N THR A 74 0.48 -2.16 -15.94
CA THR A 74 -0.56 -1.79 -14.99
C THR A 74 -0.19 -2.22 -13.57
N GLY A 75 -1.04 -1.91 -12.61
CA GLY A 75 -0.92 -2.37 -11.24
C GLY A 75 -2.29 -2.44 -10.56
N VAL A 76 -2.31 -3.12 -9.42
CA VAL A 76 -3.46 -3.18 -8.51
C VAL A 76 -2.96 -2.82 -7.12
N TRP A 77 -3.60 -1.84 -6.53
CA TRP A 77 -3.44 -1.53 -5.11
C TRP A 77 -4.69 -1.97 -4.36
N ALA A 78 -4.51 -2.58 -3.19
CA ALA A 78 -5.63 -2.99 -2.35
C ALA A 78 -5.29 -2.96 -0.86
N VAL A 79 -6.30 -2.64 -0.05
CA VAL A 79 -6.32 -2.85 1.40
C VAL A 79 -7.22 -4.04 1.69
N TYR A 80 -6.72 -4.99 2.45
CA TYR A 80 -7.49 -6.13 2.96
C TYR A 80 -7.55 -6.10 4.48
N PHE A 81 -8.71 -6.42 5.03
CA PHE A 81 -8.91 -6.65 6.47
C PHE A 81 -10.10 -7.58 6.74
N GLY A 82 -10.03 -8.30 7.88
CA GLY A 82 -11.14 -9.04 8.45
C GLY A 82 -11.62 -8.37 9.73
N CYS A 83 -12.93 -8.26 9.92
CA CYS A 83 -13.54 -7.69 11.12
C CYS A 83 -14.89 -8.36 11.43
N ASP A 84 -15.47 -8.06 12.59
CA ASP A 84 -16.83 -8.48 12.87
C ASP A 84 -17.85 -7.81 11.94
N HIS A 85 -18.92 -8.50 11.61
CA HIS A 85 -19.92 -8.00 10.65
C HIS A 85 -20.48 -6.63 11.02
N HIS A 86 -20.73 -6.38 12.33
CA HIS A 86 -21.25 -5.10 12.80
C HIS A 86 -20.24 -3.94 12.71
N ASP A 87 -18.94 -4.22 12.61
CA ASP A 87 -17.88 -3.21 12.48
C ASP A 87 -17.47 -2.94 11.03
N ALA A 88 -17.98 -3.69 10.06
CA ALA A 88 -17.60 -3.60 8.65
C ALA A 88 -17.68 -2.16 8.11
N GLU A 89 -18.82 -1.48 8.29
CA GLU A 89 -19.01 -0.11 7.83
C GLU A 89 -18.10 0.90 8.55
N ARG A 90 -17.85 0.67 9.83
CA ARG A 90 -16.94 1.50 10.62
C ARG A 90 -15.50 1.36 10.13
N CYS A 91 -15.05 0.13 9.87
CA CYS A 91 -13.72 -0.13 9.33
C CYS A 91 -13.55 0.51 7.95
N LYS A 92 -14.51 0.34 7.02
CA LYS A 92 -14.45 0.97 5.70
C LYS A 92 -14.33 2.50 5.79
N ARG A 93 -15.10 3.15 6.68
CA ARG A 93 -14.98 4.60 6.91
C ARG A 93 -13.61 5.00 7.44
N LEU A 94 -13.01 4.22 8.35
CA LEU A 94 -11.69 4.50 8.88
C LEU A 94 -10.61 4.34 7.81
N VAL A 95 -10.68 3.31 6.96
CA VAL A 95 -9.78 3.16 5.81
C VAL A 95 -9.89 4.39 4.90
N LYS A 96 -11.10 4.73 4.45
CA LYS A 96 -11.32 5.92 3.61
C LYS A 96 -10.77 7.19 4.24
N LYS A 97 -10.91 7.36 5.55
CA LYS A 97 -10.36 8.51 6.28
C LYS A 97 -8.84 8.57 6.22
N GLU A 98 -8.14 7.44 6.37
CA GLU A 98 -6.67 7.43 6.30
C GLU A 98 -6.18 7.64 4.84
N LEU A 99 -6.92 7.13 3.84
CA LEU A 99 -6.65 7.43 2.43
C LEU A 99 -6.79 8.93 2.15
N GLN A 100 -7.92 9.52 2.57
CA GLN A 100 -8.19 10.95 2.39
C GLN A 100 -7.08 11.82 3.01
N ARG A 101 -6.60 11.47 4.20
CA ARG A 101 -5.49 12.19 4.85
C ARG A 101 -4.18 12.18 4.06
N LEU A 102 -3.95 11.15 3.25
CA LEU A 102 -2.80 11.10 2.34
C LEU A 102 -3.04 11.92 1.07
N CYS A 103 -4.30 12.10 0.69
CA CYS A 103 -4.72 12.91 -0.47
C CYS A 103 -4.85 14.39 -0.15
N ASP A 104 -5.08 14.78 1.11
CA ASP A 104 -5.39 16.16 1.49
C ASP A 104 -4.16 17.09 1.43
N ALA A 105 -2.98 16.60 1.80
CA ALA A 105 -1.78 17.40 1.84
C ALA A 105 -0.50 16.57 1.72
N PRO A 106 0.60 17.17 1.21
CA PRO A 106 1.91 16.52 1.23
C PRO A 106 2.38 16.20 2.65
N LEU A 107 3.26 15.22 2.76
CA LEU A 107 3.89 14.88 4.05
C LEU A 107 4.77 16.03 4.54
N SER A 108 4.77 16.27 5.85
CA SER A 108 5.77 17.17 6.45
C SER A 108 7.17 16.57 6.28
N GLU A 109 8.20 17.42 6.29
CA GLU A 109 9.61 16.98 6.18
C GLU A 109 9.96 15.90 7.20
N ARG A 110 9.51 16.07 8.44
CA ARG A 110 9.71 15.08 9.51
C ARG A 110 9.06 13.73 9.17
N ALA A 111 7.83 13.74 8.67
CA ALA A 111 7.10 12.52 8.30
C ALA A 111 7.73 11.84 7.08
N LEU A 112 8.14 12.61 6.08
CA LEU A 112 8.83 12.10 4.91
C LEU A 112 10.16 11.43 5.29
N LYS A 113 10.98 12.10 6.11
CA LYS A 113 12.26 11.55 6.59
C LYS A 113 12.06 10.25 7.35
N ALA A 114 11.09 10.19 8.27
CA ALA A 114 10.77 8.98 9.03
C ALA A 114 10.32 7.83 8.13
N ALA A 115 9.46 8.09 7.14
CA ALA A 115 8.99 7.10 6.19
C ALA A 115 10.13 6.54 5.33
N LYS A 116 11.02 7.40 4.83
CA LYS A 116 12.22 6.97 4.08
C LYS A 116 13.13 6.11 4.94
N GLN A 117 13.43 6.51 6.17
CA GLN A 117 14.26 5.73 7.08
C GLN A 117 13.66 4.35 7.38
N GLN A 118 12.35 4.29 7.62
CA GLN A 118 11.65 3.03 7.87
C GLN A 118 11.77 2.07 6.69
N ILE A 119 11.46 2.52 5.47
CA ILE A 119 11.51 1.65 4.29
C ILE A 119 12.93 1.25 3.92
N ILE A 120 13.92 2.12 4.09
CA ILE A 120 15.33 1.80 3.88
C ILE A 120 15.78 0.71 4.85
N GLY A 121 15.36 0.77 6.11
CA GLY A 121 15.60 -0.29 7.08
C GLY A 121 14.97 -1.63 6.66
N GLN A 122 13.72 -1.61 6.21
CA GLN A 122 13.03 -2.81 5.70
C GLN A 122 13.73 -3.41 4.47
N ILE A 123 14.17 -2.56 3.54
CA ILE A 123 14.96 -2.97 2.38
C ILE A 123 16.28 -3.62 2.85
N GLY A 124 16.95 -3.01 3.83
CA GLY A 124 18.15 -3.58 4.44
C GLY A 124 17.95 -5.03 4.86
N LEU A 125 16.95 -5.28 5.69
CA LEU A 125 16.60 -6.61 6.18
C LEU A 125 16.19 -7.59 5.07
N SER A 126 15.51 -7.11 4.03
CA SER A 126 15.07 -7.98 2.91
C SER A 126 16.23 -8.53 2.09
N TYR A 127 17.36 -7.84 2.07
CA TYR A 127 18.58 -8.29 1.38
C TYR A 127 19.37 -9.37 2.12
N ASP A 128 19.03 -9.68 3.38
CA ASP A 128 19.61 -10.79 4.12
C ASP A 128 19.11 -12.16 3.62
N ASN A 129 17.99 -12.17 2.88
CA ASN A 129 17.48 -13.36 2.22
C ASN A 129 17.98 -13.43 0.76
N PHE A 130 19.11 -14.08 0.55
CA PHE A 130 19.76 -14.19 -0.77
C PHE A 130 18.91 -14.88 -1.83
N GLU A 131 18.07 -15.85 -1.46
CA GLU A 131 17.16 -16.52 -2.38
C GLU A 131 16.14 -15.53 -2.94
N SER A 132 15.49 -14.77 -2.05
CA SER A 132 14.52 -13.72 -2.45
C SER A 132 15.19 -12.64 -3.32
N VAL A 133 16.41 -12.25 -3.01
CA VAL A 133 17.20 -11.30 -3.80
C VAL A 133 17.48 -11.85 -5.19
N ALA A 134 17.96 -13.10 -5.30
CA ALA A 134 18.27 -13.74 -6.59
C ALA A 134 17.01 -13.86 -7.47
N ILE A 135 15.89 -14.31 -6.91
CA ILE A 135 14.59 -14.38 -7.61
C ILE A 135 14.14 -12.99 -8.04
N GLY A 136 14.26 -11.98 -7.18
CA GLY A 136 13.92 -10.59 -7.47
C GLY A 136 14.74 -10.03 -8.64
N MET A 137 16.04 -10.26 -8.64
CA MET A 137 16.95 -9.86 -9.74
C MET A 137 16.58 -10.57 -11.06
N GLY A 138 16.30 -11.88 -11.02
CA GLY A 138 15.87 -12.64 -12.18
C GLY A 138 14.56 -12.11 -12.77
N LYS A 139 13.56 -11.84 -11.94
CA LYS A 139 12.29 -11.23 -12.37
C LYS A 139 12.51 -9.86 -13.00
N ARG A 140 13.35 -9.01 -12.40
CA ARG A 140 13.66 -7.69 -12.98
C ARG A 140 14.35 -7.78 -14.32
N MET A 141 15.30 -8.71 -14.48
CA MET A 141 15.96 -8.95 -15.76
C MET A 141 14.95 -9.39 -16.83
N LEU A 142 14.05 -10.31 -16.51
CA LEU A 142 13.01 -10.79 -17.44
C LEU A 142 12.01 -9.70 -17.83
N HIS A 143 11.56 -8.87 -16.88
CA HIS A 143 10.54 -7.87 -17.15
C HIS A 143 11.09 -6.54 -17.71
N TYR A 144 12.31 -6.16 -17.32
CA TYR A 144 12.84 -4.82 -17.59
C TYR A 144 14.19 -4.83 -18.33
N GLY A 145 14.77 -6.01 -18.60
CA GLY A 145 16.08 -6.14 -19.25
C GLY A 145 17.26 -5.63 -18.43
N ARG A 146 17.05 -5.33 -17.15
CA ARG A 146 18.08 -4.79 -16.25
C ARG A 146 17.86 -5.20 -14.80
N THR A 147 18.92 -5.29 -14.03
CA THR A 147 18.89 -5.38 -12.57
C THR A 147 19.04 -3.99 -11.94
N GLN A 148 18.91 -3.93 -10.63
CA GLN A 148 19.14 -2.72 -9.84
C GLN A 148 19.83 -3.13 -8.54
N SER A 149 20.87 -2.42 -8.15
CA SER A 149 21.52 -2.66 -6.86
C SER A 149 20.69 -2.12 -5.69
N LYS A 150 21.00 -2.58 -4.48
CA LYS A 150 20.40 -2.07 -3.24
C LYS A 150 20.65 -0.57 -3.10
N GLU A 151 21.86 -0.14 -3.34
CA GLU A 151 22.30 1.26 -3.23
C GLU A 151 21.57 2.17 -4.23
N GLU A 152 21.42 1.72 -5.46
CA GLU A 152 20.63 2.45 -6.48
C GLU A 152 19.18 2.57 -6.08
N PHE A 153 18.60 1.51 -5.50
CA PHE A 153 17.20 1.55 -5.05
C PHE A 153 17.03 2.52 -3.88
N ILE A 154 17.94 2.49 -2.88
CA ILE A 154 17.93 3.41 -1.76
C ILE A 154 18.06 4.86 -2.23
N LYS A 155 19.02 5.18 -3.12
CA LYS A 155 19.17 6.53 -3.67
C LYS A 155 17.88 7.04 -4.33
N ARG A 156 17.16 6.19 -5.03
CA ARG A 156 15.87 6.55 -5.64
C ARG A 156 14.81 6.85 -4.58
N ILE A 157 14.75 6.09 -3.49
CA ILE A 157 13.85 6.37 -2.35
C ILE A 157 14.22 7.72 -1.71
N GLU A 158 15.50 7.96 -1.48
CA GLU A 158 15.99 9.20 -0.88
C GLU A 158 15.67 10.43 -1.74
N ALA A 159 15.66 10.29 -3.06
CA ALA A 159 15.36 11.36 -4.00
C ALA A 159 13.87 11.72 -4.09
N LEU A 160 12.95 10.90 -3.54
CA LEU A 160 11.52 11.20 -3.59
C LEU A 160 11.18 12.47 -2.83
N SER A 161 10.32 13.31 -3.40
CA SER A 161 9.78 14.48 -2.70
C SER A 161 8.42 14.18 -2.05
N ALA A 162 7.98 15.04 -1.14
CA ALA A 162 6.66 14.93 -0.52
C ALA A 162 5.54 15.11 -1.55
N GLU A 163 5.74 15.98 -2.52
CA GLU A 163 4.81 16.25 -3.62
C GLU A 163 4.61 15.03 -4.50
N GLN A 164 5.70 14.34 -4.89
CA GLN A 164 5.61 13.12 -5.69
C GLN A 164 4.78 12.02 -5.00
N ILE A 165 4.94 11.88 -3.67
CA ILE A 165 4.18 10.91 -2.87
C ILE A 165 2.72 11.34 -2.79
N TRP A 166 2.46 12.63 -2.61
CA TRP A 166 1.12 13.21 -2.56
C TRP A 166 0.38 13.06 -3.88
N ASP A 167 1.02 13.35 -5.01
CA ASP A 167 0.44 13.18 -6.35
C ASP A 167 0.06 11.72 -6.60
N ALA A 168 0.96 10.77 -6.29
CA ALA A 168 0.68 9.35 -6.41
C ALA A 168 -0.48 8.89 -5.51
N ALA A 169 -0.55 9.41 -4.28
CA ALA A 169 -1.64 9.12 -3.35
C ALA A 169 -2.99 9.66 -3.88
N ARG A 170 -3.03 10.89 -4.36
CA ARG A 170 -4.24 11.51 -4.92
C ARG A 170 -4.79 10.75 -6.13
N GLU A 171 -3.91 10.22 -6.96
CA GLU A 171 -4.31 9.48 -8.14
C GLU A 171 -4.86 8.09 -7.79
N VAL A 172 -4.18 7.36 -6.88
CA VAL A 172 -4.50 5.95 -6.64
C VAL A 172 -5.38 5.74 -5.40
N PHE A 173 -5.18 6.53 -4.32
CA PHE A 173 -5.88 6.34 -3.05
C PHE A 173 -7.17 7.17 -2.95
N ASN A 174 -7.61 7.81 -4.03
CA ASN A 174 -8.84 8.59 -4.03
C ASN A 174 -10.03 7.73 -3.55
N PRO A 175 -10.68 8.07 -2.41
CA PRO A 175 -11.76 7.28 -1.85
C PRO A 175 -13.00 7.12 -2.75
N GLU A 176 -13.17 8.03 -3.72
CA GLU A 176 -14.29 8.01 -4.67
C GLU A 176 -14.09 6.96 -5.79
N ASN A 177 -12.84 6.53 -6.03
CA ASN A 177 -12.47 5.63 -7.11
C ASN A 177 -12.21 4.18 -6.64
N LEU A 178 -12.70 3.80 -5.46
CA LEU A 178 -12.44 2.48 -4.90
C LEU A 178 -13.45 1.44 -5.36
N THR A 179 -12.96 0.30 -5.80
CA THR A 179 -13.74 -0.95 -5.82
C THR A 179 -13.71 -1.56 -4.43
N ILE A 180 -14.86 -1.95 -3.93
CA ILE A 180 -15.02 -2.62 -2.63
C ILE A 180 -15.66 -3.98 -2.85
N LEU A 181 -14.98 -5.02 -2.39
CA LEU A 181 -15.50 -6.38 -2.34
C LEU A 181 -15.60 -6.79 -0.87
N GLU A 182 -16.78 -7.25 -0.49
CA GLU A 182 -17.07 -7.69 0.87
C GLU A 182 -17.68 -9.09 0.85
N TYR A 183 -17.09 -10.01 1.59
CA TYR A 183 -17.66 -11.33 1.89
C TYR A 183 -18.22 -11.33 3.32
N ARG A 184 -19.45 -11.82 3.48
CA ARG A 184 -20.15 -11.98 4.75
C ARG A 184 -20.56 -13.41 5.01
#